data_685d5d1249b1bc6590c77f2a51ea6a23
#
_entry.id   685d5d1249b1bc6590c77f2a51ea6a23
#
_cell.length_a   1.000
_cell.length_b   1.000
_cell.length_c   1.000
_cell.angle_alpha   90.00
_cell.angle_beta   90.00
_cell.angle_gamma   90.00
#
_symmetry.space_group_name_H-M   'P 1'
#
loop_
_entity.id
_entity.type
_entity.pdbx_description
1 polymer ?
#
loop_
_entity_poly.entity_id
_entity_poly.type
_entity_poly.pdbx_seq_one_letter_code
_entity_poly.pdbx_strand_id
1 'polypeptide(L)'
;MMIIKREANEAGYRPPMLTWAGAILPDGFVQISDTVDTSIYYHAMGFLDLVAENDIVTSMTANSEAYQTYLDGIPGPTAEDIKVERSVAIKAACAAAIIGGFDADVLGRGLLHYTLTEIQQRDLQTQYAAIVAGATSALWHDSSRVTHEVYTAAQFTALFQAGYSYIISCKIRSDWLEQLAHDLADAGKLTEAAAVGWATALPESYQTQCDAQIAEMLGGGNA
;
A
#
# COMPACT_ATOMS: atom_id res chain seq x y z
N MET A 1 11.98 -43.35 -8.40
CA MET A 1 12.00 -42.65 -9.70
C MET A 1 11.10 -41.42 -9.61
N MET A 2 11.38 -40.39 -10.36
CA MET A 2 10.47 -39.24 -10.51
C MET A 2 9.53 -39.46 -11.70
N ILE A 3 8.28 -39.03 -11.52
CA ILE A 3 7.24 -39.12 -12.55
C ILE A 3 6.55 -37.75 -12.70
N ILE A 4 6.02 -37.49 -13.91
CA ILE A 4 5.24 -36.29 -14.20
C ILE A 4 4.02 -36.69 -15.06
N LYS A 5 2.94 -35.90 -15.02
CA LYS A 5 1.82 -36.09 -15.93
C LYS A 5 2.26 -35.92 -17.39
N ARG A 6 1.86 -36.87 -18.24
CA ARG A 6 2.17 -36.86 -19.69
C ARG A 6 1.53 -35.67 -20.39
N GLU A 7 0.29 -35.35 -20.02
CA GLU A 7 -0.47 -34.28 -20.63
C GLU A 7 -0.60 -33.10 -19.66
N ALA A 8 -0.51 -31.90 -20.21
CA ALA A 8 -0.87 -30.70 -19.50
C ALA A 8 -2.41 -30.57 -19.38
N ASN A 9 -2.87 -29.76 -18.46
CA ASN A 9 -4.29 -29.38 -18.42
C ASN A 9 -4.64 -28.40 -19.57
N GLU A 10 -5.90 -28.00 -19.66
CA GLU A 10 -6.38 -27.06 -20.70
C GLU A 10 -5.62 -25.72 -20.73
N ALA A 11 -5.07 -25.29 -19.60
CA ALA A 11 -4.25 -24.08 -19.50
C ALA A 11 -2.77 -24.31 -19.88
N GLY A 12 -2.36 -25.53 -20.26
CA GLY A 12 -0.96 -25.86 -20.57
C GLY A 12 -0.09 -26.17 -19.36
N TYR A 13 -0.68 -26.17 -18.14
CA TYR A 13 0.03 -26.44 -16.88
C TYR A 13 0.08 -27.93 -16.56
N ARG A 14 1.23 -28.41 -16.07
CA ARG A 14 1.42 -29.77 -15.54
C ARG A 14 1.51 -29.73 -14.01
N PRO A 15 0.76 -30.63 -13.32
CA PRO A 15 0.88 -30.75 -11.87
C PRO A 15 2.30 -31.10 -11.42
N PRO A 16 2.63 -30.86 -10.12
CA PRO A 16 3.96 -31.13 -9.61
C PRO A 16 4.46 -32.55 -9.89
N MET A 17 5.75 -32.65 -10.14
CA MET A 17 6.45 -33.94 -10.23
C MET A 17 6.32 -34.71 -8.90
N LEU A 18 6.18 -36.02 -9.01
CA LEU A 18 6.02 -36.91 -7.85
C LEU A 18 7.16 -37.90 -7.77
N THR A 19 7.54 -38.27 -6.56
CA THR A 19 8.40 -39.43 -6.30
C THR A 19 7.53 -40.69 -6.29
N TRP A 20 7.85 -41.67 -7.11
CA TRP A 20 7.10 -42.91 -7.24
C TRP A 20 7.96 -44.12 -6.91
N ALA A 21 7.43 -45.03 -6.06
CA ALA A 21 8.12 -46.23 -5.62
C ALA A 21 7.55 -47.53 -6.22
N GLY A 22 6.43 -47.43 -6.94
CA GLY A 22 5.80 -48.60 -7.59
C GLY A 22 6.57 -49.08 -8.87
N ALA A 23 6.39 -50.33 -9.20
CA ALA A 23 6.99 -50.92 -10.41
C ALA A 23 6.21 -50.58 -11.68
N ILE A 24 4.94 -50.21 -11.56
CA ILE A 24 4.04 -49.87 -12.67
C ILE A 24 3.69 -48.39 -12.57
N LEU A 25 3.85 -47.64 -13.65
CA LEU A 25 3.48 -46.23 -13.71
C LEU A 25 1.94 -46.08 -13.58
N PRO A 26 1.47 -45.06 -12.82
CA PRO A 26 0.06 -44.71 -12.85
C PRO A 26 -0.38 -44.23 -14.23
N ASP A 27 -1.65 -44.44 -14.55
CA ASP A 27 -2.22 -43.99 -15.85
C ASP A 27 -2.04 -42.48 -16.02
N GLY A 28 -1.59 -42.10 -17.23
CA GLY A 28 -1.35 -40.70 -17.59
C GLY A 28 -0.06 -40.10 -17.03
N PHE A 29 0.82 -40.91 -16.42
CA PHE A 29 2.14 -40.47 -15.97
C PHE A 29 3.25 -41.08 -16.86
N VAL A 30 4.39 -40.39 -16.90
CA VAL A 30 5.62 -40.81 -17.50
C VAL A 30 6.76 -40.67 -16.51
N GLN A 31 7.75 -41.58 -16.62
CA GLN A 31 8.96 -41.49 -15.80
C GLN A 31 9.87 -40.38 -16.34
N ILE A 32 10.55 -39.66 -15.44
CA ILE A 32 11.57 -38.69 -15.83
C ILE A 32 12.93 -39.44 -15.83
N SER A 33 13.67 -39.33 -16.93
CA SER A 33 15.04 -39.85 -16.98
C SER A 33 15.94 -39.09 -15.99
N ASP A 34 16.88 -39.81 -15.36
CA ASP A 34 17.86 -39.21 -14.45
C ASP A 34 18.80 -38.20 -15.15
N THR A 35 18.80 -38.17 -16.47
CA THR A 35 19.58 -37.20 -17.28
C THR A 35 18.85 -35.91 -17.58
N VAL A 36 17.56 -35.80 -17.25
CA VAL A 36 16.75 -34.61 -17.51
C VAL A 36 16.92 -33.62 -16.35
N ASP A 37 17.24 -32.37 -16.69
CA ASP A 37 17.28 -31.28 -15.70
C ASP A 37 15.89 -30.91 -15.23
N THR A 38 15.53 -31.38 -14.04
CA THR A 38 14.22 -31.14 -13.43
C THR A 38 14.07 -29.73 -12.86
N SER A 39 15.13 -28.93 -12.77
CA SER A 39 15.05 -27.55 -12.34
C SER A 39 14.21 -26.68 -13.28
N ILE A 40 14.16 -27.07 -14.57
CA ILE A 40 13.34 -26.42 -15.59
C ILE A 40 11.86 -26.38 -15.19
N TYR A 41 11.35 -27.42 -14.52
CA TYR A 41 9.98 -27.45 -14.03
C TYR A 41 9.65 -26.25 -13.13
N TYR A 42 10.53 -25.96 -12.19
CA TYR A 42 10.32 -24.87 -11.21
C TYR A 42 10.48 -23.49 -11.86
N HIS A 43 11.44 -23.34 -12.76
CA HIS A 43 11.65 -22.08 -13.50
C HIS A 43 10.50 -21.78 -14.46
N ALA A 44 9.93 -22.83 -15.09
CA ALA A 44 8.81 -22.72 -16.02
C ALA A 44 7.44 -22.77 -15.32
N MET A 45 7.40 -22.80 -13.99
CA MET A 45 6.15 -22.87 -13.21
C MET A 45 5.18 -23.97 -13.63
N GLY A 46 5.70 -25.12 -14.13
CA GLY A 46 4.91 -26.24 -14.63
C GLY A 46 4.40 -26.11 -16.07
N PHE A 47 4.71 -25.03 -16.77
CA PHE A 47 4.40 -24.87 -18.20
C PHE A 47 5.55 -25.42 -19.06
N LEU A 48 5.39 -26.66 -19.50
CA LEU A 48 6.48 -27.45 -20.11
C LEU A 48 6.05 -28.22 -21.33
N ASP A 49 6.96 -28.32 -22.32
CA ASP A 49 6.92 -29.31 -23.33
C ASP A 49 7.79 -30.50 -22.93
N LEU A 50 7.28 -31.70 -23.13
CA LEU A 50 7.96 -32.96 -22.83
C LEU A 50 8.18 -33.76 -24.11
N VAL A 51 9.38 -34.27 -24.28
CA VAL A 51 9.65 -35.35 -25.24
C VAL A 51 9.80 -36.64 -24.45
N ALA A 52 8.95 -37.63 -24.73
CA ALA A 52 8.97 -38.90 -24.04
C ALA A 52 9.01 -40.05 -25.07
N GLU A 53 9.87 -41.02 -24.80
CA GLU A 53 9.99 -42.26 -25.55
C GLU A 53 9.78 -43.44 -24.61
N ASN A 54 8.94 -44.41 -25.01
CA ASN A 54 8.62 -45.59 -24.18
C ASN A 54 8.27 -45.24 -22.72
N ASP A 55 7.43 -44.21 -22.52
CA ASP A 55 7.00 -43.71 -21.22
C ASP A 55 8.13 -43.08 -20.36
N ILE A 56 9.27 -42.76 -20.97
CA ILE A 56 10.38 -42.07 -20.30
C ILE A 56 10.59 -40.71 -20.94
N VAL A 57 10.54 -39.64 -20.14
CA VAL A 57 10.86 -38.27 -20.56
C VAL A 57 12.37 -38.18 -20.81
N THR A 58 12.74 -37.87 -22.04
CA THR A 58 14.13 -37.70 -22.47
C THR A 58 14.53 -36.22 -22.58
N SER A 59 13.56 -35.33 -22.71
CA SER A 59 13.77 -33.86 -22.70
C SER A 59 12.59 -33.14 -22.11
N MET A 60 12.90 -32.03 -21.46
CA MET A 60 11.94 -31.11 -20.85
C MET A 60 12.36 -29.69 -21.24
N THR A 61 11.46 -28.88 -21.77
CA THR A 61 11.70 -27.48 -22.13
C THR A 61 10.57 -26.59 -21.60
N ALA A 62 10.89 -25.33 -21.27
CA ALA A 62 9.89 -24.38 -20.88
C ALA A 62 8.97 -24.02 -22.05
N ASN A 63 7.67 -24.08 -21.84
CA ASN A 63 6.66 -23.59 -22.79
C ASN A 63 6.25 -22.15 -22.40
N SER A 64 7.06 -21.19 -22.84
CA SER A 64 6.85 -19.77 -22.54
C SER A 64 5.57 -19.22 -23.18
N GLU A 65 5.13 -19.76 -24.32
CA GLU A 65 3.90 -19.33 -24.99
C GLU A 65 2.66 -19.74 -24.18
N ALA A 66 2.60 -20.99 -23.72
CA ALA A 66 1.51 -21.44 -22.84
C ALA A 66 1.48 -20.68 -21.53
N TYR A 67 2.65 -20.38 -20.93
CA TYR A 67 2.72 -19.57 -19.72
C TYR A 67 2.22 -18.14 -19.95
N GLN A 68 2.62 -17.50 -21.05
CA GLN A 68 2.15 -16.17 -21.39
C GLN A 68 0.63 -16.15 -21.65
N THR A 69 0.12 -17.14 -22.40
CA THR A 69 -1.31 -17.28 -22.64
C THR A 69 -2.11 -17.44 -21.34
N TYR A 70 -1.55 -18.19 -20.38
CA TYR A 70 -2.15 -18.31 -19.04
C TYR A 70 -2.17 -16.97 -18.30
N LEU A 71 -1.05 -16.23 -18.32
CA LEU A 71 -0.97 -14.92 -17.69
C LEU A 71 -1.96 -13.92 -18.31
N ASP A 72 -2.05 -13.92 -19.64
CA ASP A 72 -2.97 -13.05 -20.39
C ASP A 72 -4.46 -13.39 -20.11
N GLY A 73 -4.73 -14.64 -19.72
CA GLY A 73 -6.05 -15.11 -19.30
C GLY A 73 -6.42 -14.79 -17.85
N ILE A 74 -5.46 -14.34 -17.02
CA ILE A 74 -5.76 -13.92 -15.66
C ILE A 74 -6.46 -12.56 -15.71
N PRO A 75 -7.71 -12.44 -15.20
CA PRO A 75 -8.37 -11.16 -15.16
C PRO A 75 -7.52 -10.13 -14.41
N GLY A 76 -7.29 -8.98 -15.04
CA GLY A 76 -6.67 -7.86 -14.36
C GLY A 76 -7.53 -7.37 -13.18
N PRO A 77 -6.97 -6.51 -12.31
CA PRO A 77 -7.73 -5.96 -11.20
C PRO A 77 -8.96 -5.20 -11.70
N THR A 78 -10.09 -5.42 -11.04
CA THR A 78 -11.34 -4.70 -11.33
C THR A 78 -11.28 -3.27 -10.79
N ALA A 79 -12.21 -2.41 -11.22
CA ALA A 79 -12.34 -1.06 -10.68
C ALA A 79 -12.52 -1.09 -9.15
N GLU A 80 -13.31 -2.04 -8.63
CA GLU A 80 -13.54 -2.19 -7.20
C GLU A 80 -12.30 -2.63 -6.44
N ASP A 81 -11.50 -3.56 -6.99
CA ASP A 81 -10.24 -3.98 -6.39
C ASP A 81 -9.28 -2.79 -6.25
N ILE A 82 -9.19 -1.95 -7.28
CA ILE A 82 -8.34 -0.76 -7.28
C ILE A 82 -8.82 0.26 -6.25
N LYS A 83 -10.14 0.52 -6.16
CA LYS A 83 -10.72 1.43 -5.16
C LYS A 83 -10.35 0.99 -3.75
N VAL A 84 -10.58 -0.27 -3.43
CA VAL A 84 -10.27 -0.83 -2.10
C VAL A 84 -8.77 -0.70 -1.80
N GLU A 85 -7.92 -1.12 -2.73
CA GLU A 85 -6.47 -1.06 -2.57
C GLU A 85 -5.97 0.38 -2.36
N ARG A 86 -6.47 1.32 -3.17
CA ARG A 86 -6.06 2.72 -3.07
C ARG A 86 -6.54 3.38 -1.79
N SER A 87 -7.79 3.13 -1.37
CA SER A 87 -8.31 3.63 -0.10
C SER A 87 -7.44 3.18 1.07
N VAL A 88 -7.07 1.90 1.13
CA VAL A 88 -6.18 1.38 2.18
C VAL A 88 -4.80 2.05 2.13
N ALA A 89 -4.19 2.15 0.96
CA ALA A 89 -2.86 2.73 0.79
C ALA A 89 -2.83 4.22 1.13
N ILE A 90 -3.83 5.00 0.69
CA ILE A 90 -3.92 6.43 0.94
C ILE A 90 -4.16 6.71 2.43
N LYS A 91 -5.05 5.96 3.10
CA LYS A 91 -5.29 6.07 4.55
C LYS A 91 -4.05 5.73 5.37
N ALA A 92 -3.33 4.69 5.00
CA ALA A 92 -2.07 4.34 5.65
C ALA A 92 -1.02 5.45 5.50
N ALA A 93 -0.91 6.04 4.29
CA ALA A 93 0.00 7.15 4.04
C ALA A 93 -0.40 8.44 4.77
N CYS A 94 -1.70 8.73 4.87
CA CYS A 94 -2.24 9.82 5.69
C CYS A 94 -1.87 9.64 7.17
N ALA A 95 -2.07 8.44 7.72
CA ALA A 95 -1.70 8.15 9.11
C ALA A 95 -0.19 8.32 9.33
N ALA A 96 0.63 7.83 8.40
CA ALA A 96 2.08 8.01 8.45
C ALA A 96 2.50 9.49 8.37
N ALA A 97 1.86 10.29 7.52
CA ALA A 97 2.11 11.73 7.43
C ALA A 97 1.76 12.44 8.73
N ILE A 98 0.61 12.14 9.34
CA ILE A 98 0.21 12.71 10.64
C ILE A 98 1.24 12.34 11.72
N ILE A 99 1.63 11.08 11.83
CA ILE A 99 2.63 10.62 12.81
C ILE A 99 3.98 11.28 12.56
N GLY A 100 4.37 11.45 11.29
CA GLY A 100 5.58 12.16 10.89
C GLY A 100 5.64 13.58 11.44
N GLY A 101 4.51 14.25 11.55
CA GLY A 101 4.39 15.55 12.22
C GLY A 101 4.54 16.75 11.28
N PHE A 102 4.78 17.93 11.86
CA PHE A 102 4.75 19.21 11.19
C PHE A 102 5.82 20.17 11.73
N ASP A 103 6.12 21.19 10.96
CA ASP A 103 7.04 22.26 11.36
C ASP A 103 6.27 23.51 11.78
N ALA A 104 6.66 24.11 12.91
CA ALA A 104 6.10 25.38 13.39
C ALA A 104 7.11 26.20 14.17
N ASP A 105 7.00 27.53 14.11
CA ASP A 105 7.75 28.47 14.97
C ASP A 105 6.81 29.05 16.04
N VAL A 106 6.53 28.25 17.08
CA VAL A 106 5.67 28.69 18.21
C VAL A 106 6.48 29.31 19.34
N LEU A 107 7.81 29.21 19.29
CA LEU A 107 8.71 29.74 20.31
C LEU A 107 9.47 31.00 19.87
N GLY A 108 9.31 31.44 18.60
CA GLY A 108 10.00 32.62 18.05
C GLY A 108 11.51 32.41 17.86
N ARG A 109 11.94 31.16 17.65
CA ARG A 109 13.34 30.82 17.46
C ARG A 109 13.62 30.00 16.15
N GLY A 110 12.67 30.07 15.22
CA GLY A 110 12.70 29.37 13.93
C GLY A 110 11.83 28.11 13.93
N LEU A 111 11.66 27.53 12.75
CA LEU A 111 10.85 26.33 12.56
C LEU A 111 11.45 25.15 13.33
N LEU A 112 10.63 24.55 14.15
CA LEU A 112 10.91 23.32 14.91
C LEU A 112 9.95 22.23 14.42
N HIS A 113 10.46 21.00 14.35
CA HIS A 113 9.67 19.85 13.94
C HIS A 113 8.99 19.20 15.16
N TYR A 114 7.69 18.95 15.04
CA TYR A 114 6.86 18.33 16.08
C TYR A 114 6.22 17.05 15.54
N THR A 115 6.61 15.88 16.05
CA THR A 115 5.97 14.61 15.73
C THR A 115 4.58 14.53 16.40
N LEU A 116 3.70 13.73 15.80
CA LEU A 116 2.32 13.53 16.28
C LEU A 116 1.98 12.04 16.37
N THR A 117 2.77 11.27 17.12
CA THR A 117 2.37 9.89 17.45
C THR A 117 1.01 9.90 18.15
N GLU A 118 0.31 8.76 18.17
CA GLU A 118 -1.01 8.66 18.83
C GLU A 118 -0.98 9.12 20.30
N ILE A 119 0.11 8.82 21.01
CA ILE A 119 0.31 9.27 22.38
C ILE A 119 0.42 10.79 22.41
N GLN A 120 1.25 11.37 21.55
CA GLN A 120 1.44 12.82 21.48
C GLN A 120 0.16 13.56 21.06
N GLN A 121 -0.63 13.02 20.14
CA GLN A 121 -1.93 13.60 19.78
C GLN A 121 -2.87 13.68 20.99
N ARG A 122 -2.94 12.62 21.80
CA ARG A 122 -3.75 12.57 23.01
C ARG A 122 -3.21 13.53 24.07
N ASP A 123 -1.90 13.57 24.27
CA ASP A 123 -1.26 14.43 25.26
C ASP A 123 -1.42 15.92 24.87
N LEU A 124 -1.30 16.23 23.56
CA LEU A 124 -1.55 17.57 23.03
C LEU A 124 -2.97 18.05 23.36
N GLN A 125 -3.99 17.20 23.13
CA GLN A 125 -5.38 17.49 23.44
C GLN A 125 -5.60 17.67 24.95
N THR A 126 -5.02 16.79 25.76
CA THR A 126 -5.17 16.81 27.21
C THR A 126 -4.59 18.11 27.82
N GLN A 127 -3.38 18.49 27.40
CA GLN A 127 -2.75 19.70 27.89
C GLN A 127 -3.43 20.95 27.33
N TYR A 128 -3.93 20.94 26.11
CA TYR A 128 -4.74 22.04 25.59
C TYR A 128 -6.05 22.24 26.39
N ALA A 129 -6.73 21.14 26.75
CA ALA A 129 -7.91 21.21 27.62
C ALA A 129 -7.56 21.81 28.98
N ALA A 130 -6.40 21.51 29.55
CA ALA A 130 -5.94 22.12 30.77
C ALA A 130 -5.68 23.64 30.62
N ILE A 131 -5.10 24.08 29.50
CA ILE A 131 -4.93 25.51 29.17
C ILE A 131 -6.30 26.22 29.09
N VAL A 132 -7.27 25.62 28.39
CA VAL A 132 -8.65 26.17 28.31
C VAL A 132 -9.30 26.24 29.67
N ALA A 133 -8.99 25.31 30.58
CA ALA A 133 -9.46 25.31 31.98
C ALA A 133 -8.69 26.29 32.91
N GLY A 134 -7.74 27.06 32.37
CA GLY A 134 -7.04 28.13 33.12
C GLY A 134 -5.58 27.78 33.50
N ALA A 135 -5.00 26.69 33.05
CA ALA A 135 -3.58 26.46 33.23
C ALA A 135 -2.76 27.51 32.46
N THR A 136 -1.68 28.00 33.07
CA THR A 136 -0.84 29.09 32.52
C THR A 136 0.31 28.59 31.65
N SER A 137 0.59 27.29 31.68
CA SER A 137 1.69 26.65 30.94
C SER A 137 1.42 25.18 30.71
N ALA A 138 2.15 24.59 29.75
CA ALA A 138 2.17 23.19 29.46
C ALA A 138 3.61 22.70 29.23
N LEU A 139 3.83 21.39 29.28
CA LEU A 139 5.16 20.76 29.03
C LEU A 139 5.14 20.10 27.69
N TRP A 140 6.06 20.50 26.79
CA TRP A 140 6.20 19.88 25.49
C TRP A 140 7.67 19.89 25.01
N HIS A 141 7.94 19.19 23.90
CA HIS A 141 9.25 19.23 23.25
C HIS A 141 9.09 19.05 21.73
N ASP A 142 9.99 19.64 20.98
CA ASP A 142 10.17 19.32 19.56
C ASP A 142 10.92 17.97 19.38
N SER A 143 10.92 17.44 18.18
CA SER A 143 11.49 16.12 17.88
C SER A 143 13.01 16.04 18.03
N SER A 144 13.71 17.18 18.11
CA SER A 144 15.17 17.23 18.33
C SER A 144 15.56 17.07 19.79
N ARG A 145 14.60 17.10 20.73
CA ARG A 145 14.83 17.08 22.17
C ARG A 145 14.26 15.85 22.84
N VAL A 146 14.93 15.41 23.87
CA VAL A 146 14.48 14.31 24.73
C VAL A 146 13.76 14.84 25.97
N THR A 147 14.05 16.10 26.36
CA THR A 147 13.50 16.73 27.57
C THR A 147 12.41 17.72 27.22
N HIS A 148 11.34 17.70 28.02
CA HIS A 148 10.27 18.68 27.91
C HIS A 148 10.76 20.06 28.36
N GLU A 149 10.24 21.09 27.72
CA GLU A 149 10.38 22.48 28.11
C GLU A 149 9.00 23.09 28.39
N VAL A 150 8.99 24.20 29.14
CA VAL A 150 7.76 24.90 29.53
C VAL A 150 7.32 25.81 28.39
N TYR A 151 6.12 25.60 27.88
CA TYR A 151 5.42 26.48 26.95
C TYR A 151 4.44 27.34 27.73
N THR A 152 4.40 28.62 27.48
CA THR A 152 3.30 29.48 28.00
C THR A 152 1.96 29.04 27.38
N ALA A 153 0.85 29.41 28.00
CA ALA A 153 -0.47 29.11 27.47
C ALA A 153 -0.66 29.58 26.02
N ALA A 154 -0.14 30.76 25.66
CA ALA A 154 -0.21 31.29 24.29
C ALA A 154 0.61 30.45 23.31
N GLN A 155 1.84 30.08 23.66
CA GLN A 155 2.71 29.25 22.83
C GLN A 155 2.10 27.85 22.61
N PHE A 156 1.58 27.26 23.69
CA PHE A 156 0.96 25.93 23.59
C PHE A 156 -0.36 25.96 22.81
N THR A 157 -1.14 27.01 22.92
CA THR A 157 -2.33 27.22 22.08
C THR A 157 -1.97 27.32 20.60
N ALA A 158 -0.91 28.07 20.28
CA ALA A 158 -0.41 28.15 18.88
C ALA A 158 0.09 26.79 18.37
N LEU A 159 0.80 26.02 19.20
CA LEU A 159 1.25 24.66 18.86
C LEU A 159 0.05 23.73 18.61
N PHE A 160 -0.93 23.75 19.49
CA PHE A 160 -2.15 22.94 19.33
C PHE A 160 -2.89 23.29 18.04
N GLN A 161 -3.09 24.59 17.76
CA GLN A 161 -3.75 25.04 16.54
C GLN A 161 -3.00 24.61 15.27
N ALA A 162 -1.67 24.74 15.26
CA ALA A 162 -0.85 24.30 14.13
C ALA A 162 -0.95 22.79 13.93
N GLY A 163 -0.83 21.99 15.00
CA GLY A 163 -0.96 20.53 14.92
C GLY A 163 -2.35 20.07 14.51
N TYR A 164 -3.40 20.70 15.04
CA TYR A 164 -4.78 20.42 14.66
C TYR A 164 -5.03 20.74 13.18
N SER A 165 -4.59 21.91 12.72
CA SER A 165 -4.70 22.32 11.31
C SER A 165 -3.99 21.33 10.40
N TYR A 166 -2.79 20.87 10.78
CA TYR A 166 -2.05 19.87 10.02
C TYR A 166 -2.79 18.55 9.92
N ILE A 167 -3.34 18.03 11.04
CA ILE A 167 -4.12 16.79 11.06
C ILE A 167 -5.35 16.90 10.15
N ILE A 168 -6.11 18.00 10.25
CA ILE A 168 -7.29 18.23 9.41
C ILE A 168 -6.91 18.29 7.93
N SER A 169 -5.86 19.03 7.59
CA SER A 169 -5.37 19.12 6.22
C SER A 169 -4.96 17.75 5.65
N CYS A 170 -4.26 16.92 6.44
CA CYS A 170 -3.91 15.56 6.03
C CYS A 170 -5.15 14.71 5.77
N LYS A 171 -6.14 14.74 6.65
CA LYS A 171 -7.38 13.94 6.51
C LYS A 171 -8.19 14.37 5.28
N ILE A 172 -8.44 15.66 5.12
CA ILE A 172 -9.19 16.18 3.98
C ILE A 172 -8.45 15.87 2.66
N ARG A 173 -7.12 16.04 2.61
CA ARG A 173 -6.33 15.63 1.45
C ARG A 173 -6.47 14.13 1.15
N SER A 174 -6.48 13.27 2.18
CA SER A 174 -6.71 11.84 2.04
C SER A 174 -8.04 11.55 1.35
N ASP A 175 -9.12 12.18 1.82
CA ASP A 175 -10.46 12.00 1.28
C ASP A 175 -10.53 12.40 -0.20
N TRP A 176 -9.90 13.51 -0.58
CA TRP A 176 -9.87 13.96 -1.97
C TRP A 176 -8.98 13.11 -2.88
N LEU A 177 -7.91 12.51 -2.37
CA LEU A 177 -7.10 11.53 -3.11
C LEU A 177 -7.88 10.23 -3.32
N GLU A 178 -8.62 9.76 -2.31
CA GLU A 178 -9.51 8.61 -2.46
C GLU A 178 -10.60 8.88 -3.50
N GLN A 179 -11.25 10.04 -3.43
CA GLN A 179 -12.27 10.42 -4.41
C GLN A 179 -11.69 10.46 -5.84
N LEU A 180 -10.50 11.02 -6.04
CA LEU A 180 -9.83 11.03 -7.34
C LEU A 180 -9.59 9.61 -7.86
N ALA A 181 -9.10 8.70 -6.99
CA ALA A 181 -8.86 7.31 -7.38
C ALA A 181 -10.15 6.60 -7.77
N HIS A 182 -11.24 6.84 -7.03
CA HIS A 182 -12.55 6.26 -7.30
C HIS A 182 -13.13 6.79 -8.62
N ASP A 183 -13.10 8.08 -8.85
CA ASP A 183 -13.63 8.69 -10.08
C ASP A 183 -12.86 8.23 -11.33
N LEU A 184 -11.54 8.07 -11.22
CA LEU A 184 -10.72 7.48 -12.29
C LEU A 184 -11.07 6.01 -12.56
N ALA A 185 -11.26 5.22 -11.50
CA ALA A 185 -11.64 3.82 -11.63
C ALA A 185 -13.04 3.67 -12.26
N ASP A 186 -14.01 4.49 -11.85
CA ASP A 186 -15.36 4.51 -12.41
C ASP A 186 -15.40 4.98 -13.86
N ALA A 187 -14.45 5.84 -14.25
CA ALA A 187 -14.25 6.23 -15.65
C ALA A 187 -13.52 5.18 -16.51
N GLY A 188 -13.19 4.01 -15.94
CA GLY A 188 -12.44 2.94 -16.61
C GLY A 188 -10.94 3.21 -16.79
N LYS A 189 -10.41 4.25 -16.16
CA LYS A 189 -8.98 4.63 -16.18
C LYS A 189 -8.20 3.90 -15.11
N LEU A 190 -8.22 2.57 -15.15
CA LEU A 190 -7.72 1.70 -14.07
C LEU A 190 -6.24 1.93 -13.76
N THR A 191 -5.41 2.13 -14.79
CA THR A 191 -3.96 2.38 -14.61
C THR A 191 -3.71 3.73 -13.92
N GLU A 192 -4.46 4.79 -14.32
CA GLU A 192 -4.36 6.10 -13.69
C GLU A 192 -4.85 6.04 -12.23
N ALA A 193 -5.97 5.37 -11.99
CA ALA A 193 -6.52 5.16 -10.65
C ALA A 193 -5.52 4.42 -9.73
N ALA A 194 -4.92 3.34 -10.22
CA ALA A 194 -3.92 2.56 -9.49
C ALA A 194 -2.65 3.35 -9.15
N ALA A 195 -2.34 4.40 -9.92
CA ALA A 195 -1.18 5.27 -9.68
C ALA A 195 -1.45 6.36 -8.64
N VAL A 196 -2.71 6.61 -8.25
CA VAL A 196 -3.03 7.63 -7.23
C VAL A 196 -2.46 7.22 -5.87
N GLY A 197 -1.71 8.12 -5.25
CA GLY A 197 -1.12 7.92 -3.94
C GLY A 197 -0.88 9.25 -3.21
N TRP A 198 -0.28 9.20 -2.03
CA TRP A 198 -0.10 10.38 -1.18
C TRP A 198 0.67 11.54 -1.86
N ALA A 199 1.64 11.21 -2.73
CA ALA A 199 2.43 12.20 -3.47
C ALA A 199 1.74 12.74 -4.73
N THR A 200 0.57 12.20 -5.10
CA THR A 200 -0.17 12.64 -6.29
C THR A 200 -0.65 14.08 -6.09
N ALA A 201 -0.35 14.95 -7.06
CA ALA A 201 -0.92 16.28 -7.10
C ALA A 201 -2.42 16.18 -7.45
N LEU A 202 -3.26 16.80 -6.65
CA LEU A 202 -4.69 16.89 -6.97
C LEU A 202 -4.88 17.77 -8.22
N PRO A 203 -5.75 17.38 -9.18
CA PRO A 203 -6.19 18.25 -10.24
C PRO A 203 -6.82 19.55 -9.67
N GLU A 204 -6.76 20.65 -10.41
CA GLU A 204 -7.19 21.96 -9.93
C GLU A 204 -8.60 21.98 -9.32
N SER A 205 -9.54 21.26 -9.95
CA SER A 205 -10.91 21.16 -9.44
C SER A 205 -11.01 20.45 -8.08
N TYR A 206 -10.21 19.42 -7.84
CA TYR A 206 -10.13 18.70 -6.56
C TYR A 206 -9.36 19.53 -5.53
N GLN A 207 -8.24 20.17 -5.93
CA GLN A 207 -7.45 21.02 -5.05
C GLN A 207 -8.29 22.18 -4.51
N THR A 208 -9.07 22.84 -5.38
CA THR A 208 -9.96 23.95 -4.98
C THR A 208 -10.99 23.50 -3.93
N GLN A 209 -11.59 22.34 -4.10
CA GLN A 209 -12.56 21.80 -3.14
C GLN A 209 -11.88 21.37 -1.84
N CYS A 210 -10.71 20.75 -1.92
CA CYS A 210 -9.88 20.39 -0.78
C CYS A 210 -9.55 21.63 0.06
N ASP A 211 -9.06 22.70 -0.56
CA ASP A 211 -8.69 23.94 0.12
C ASP A 211 -9.90 24.64 0.75
N ALA A 212 -11.04 24.64 0.04
CA ALA A 212 -12.29 25.20 0.57
C ALA A 212 -12.77 24.44 1.81
N GLN A 213 -12.71 23.11 1.78
CA GLN A 213 -13.10 22.27 2.93
C GLN A 213 -12.14 22.44 4.13
N ILE A 214 -10.83 22.57 3.86
CA ILE A 214 -9.84 22.87 4.92
C ILE A 214 -10.17 24.24 5.55
N ALA A 215 -10.42 25.26 4.75
CA ALA A 215 -10.75 26.59 5.23
C ALA A 215 -12.04 26.60 6.07
N GLU A 216 -13.07 25.89 5.64
CA GLU A 216 -14.32 25.73 6.38
C GLU A 216 -14.09 25.07 7.74
N MET A 217 -13.36 23.94 7.78
CA MET A 217 -13.08 23.20 9.02
C MET A 217 -12.21 23.95 10.01
N LEU A 218 -11.34 24.84 9.53
CA LEU A 218 -10.46 25.66 10.38
C LEU A 218 -11.08 27.02 10.78
N GLY A 219 -12.36 27.24 10.44
CA GLY A 219 -13.08 28.43 10.83
C GLY A 219 -12.88 29.63 9.90
N GLY A 220 -12.36 29.41 8.68
CA GLY A 220 -12.21 30.44 7.65
C GLY A 220 -13.51 30.85 6.95
N GLY A 221 -14.65 30.35 7.38
CA GLY A 221 -15.97 30.58 6.77
C GLY A 221 -16.79 31.74 7.32
N ASN A 222 -16.23 32.60 8.16
CA ASN A 222 -16.94 33.78 8.70
C ASN A 222 -16.13 35.05 8.45
N ALA A 223 -16.30 35.62 7.30
CA ALA A 223 -16.08 37.05 7.05
C ALA A 223 -17.35 37.63 6.40
#